data_2f3a22526d2adfd7905cf2e9f14be970
#
_entry.id   2f3a22526d2adfd7905cf2e9f14be970
#
_cell.length_a   1.000
_cell.length_b   1.000
_cell.length_c   1.000
_cell.angle_alpha   90.00
_cell.angle_beta   90.00
_cell.angle_gamma   90.00
#
_symmetry.space_group_name_H-M   'P 1'
#
loop_
_entity.id
_entity.type
_entity.pdbx_description
1 polymer ?
#
loop_
_entity_poly.entity_id
_entity_poly.type
_entity_poly.pdbx_seq_one_letter_code
_entity_poly.pdbx_strand_id
1 'polypeptide(L)'
;MERVVKVDESTRTIYFVACGREAGENPYYEHLYRVKADGSGLKLLTRGDYFHEVEMDDEARFVVDNYSRVNTIPCAELTDSEGRRIMTIQESDFSQLKAAGYQFPEPFIVKAADGVTDLYGVMYKPFDFDSTKVYPIIDYVYPGPQVEAVNYPFTRMSVRTDRLAQAGFIVITVGQRGGHPSRSKWYHNYGYGNMRDYPLADHVAAVEQLAARYGYIDLTRVGIHGHSGGGFMSTAAILQYPDFYKAAVSCAGNHDNRIYNRWWSETHHGVREEMTEQGDTIFAYKIATNPEIAGQLKGHLMLVHGDIDNNVHPANTLRVVDALIRAGKRFDLLMLPGQRHGFGDMDEYFYWRMVDFFTDHLKGWHEKPVDIPRR
;
A
#
# COMPACT_ATOMS: atom_id res chain seq x y z
N MET A 1 -13.10 13.73 9.33
CA MET A 1 -12.53 13.79 10.70
C MET A 1 -12.00 12.42 11.02
N GLU A 2 -10.73 12.34 11.35
CA GLU A 2 -10.03 11.08 11.64
C GLU A 2 -10.11 10.73 13.13
N ARG A 3 -9.80 11.70 13.99
CA ARG A 3 -9.86 11.49 15.45
C ARG A 3 -10.08 12.80 16.22
N VAL A 4 -10.71 12.70 17.38
CA VAL A 4 -10.72 13.79 18.38
C VAL A 4 -9.42 13.68 19.18
N VAL A 5 -8.67 14.79 19.25
CA VAL A 5 -7.40 14.88 20.01
C VAL A 5 -7.69 15.25 21.47
N LYS A 6 -8.52 16.28 21.67
CA LYS A 6 -8.85 16.80 23.01
C LYS A 6 -10.22 17.49 23.01
N VAL A 7 -10.91 17.39 24.13
CA VAL A 7 -12.08 18.22 24.44
C VAL A 7 -11.74 19.07 25.67
N ASP A 8 -11.72 20.38 25.50
CA ASP A 8 -11.62 21.34 26.60
C ASP A 8 -13.02 21.75 27.03
N GLU A 9 -13.50 21.16 28.12
CA GLU A 9 -14.84 21.40 28.65
C GLU A 9 -15.00 22.84 29.17
N SER A 10 -13.92 23.45 29.69
CA SER A 10 -13.94 24.79 30.28
C SER A 10 -14.24 25.88 29.24
N THR A 11 -13.66 25.74 28.04
CA THR A 11 -13.87 26.64 26.92
C THR A 11 -14.86 26.10 25.89
N ARG A 12 -15.37 24.86 26.09
CA ARG A 12 -16.25 24.13 25.17
C ARG A 12 -15.64 24.03 23.77
N THR A 13 -14.32 23.71 23.72
CA THR A 13 -13.56 23.63 22.48
C THR A 13 -13.17 22.17 22.20
N ILE A 14 -13.37 21.72 20.98
CA ILE A 14 -12.98 20.38 20.48
C ILE A 14 -11.78 20.57 19.56
N TYR A 15 -10.70 19.86 19.83
CA TYR A 15 -9.51 19.75 18.97
C TYR A 15 -9.58 18.39 18.28
N PHE A 16 -9.42 18.37 16.96
CA PHE A 16 -9.57 17.16 16.16
C PHE A 16 -8.67 17.18 14.94
N VAL A 17 -8.28 15.99 14.51
CA VAL A 17 -7.56 15.79 13.24
C VAL A 17 -8.56 15.47 12.15
N ALA A 18 -8.35 16.08 10.99
CA ALA A 18 -9.09 15.81 9.76
C ALA A 18 -8.18 15.96 8.53
N CYS A 19 -8.58 15.32 7.42
CA CYS A 19 -7.92 15.43 6.13
C CYS A 19 -8.90 15.82 5.03
N GLY A 20 -8.38 16.11 3.81
CA GLY A 20 -9.19 16.37 2.61
C GLY A 20 -10.00 17.65 2.62
N ARG A 21 -9.66 18.60 3.49
CA ARG A 21 -10.37 19.90 3.62
C ARG A 21 -9.65 21.04 2.93
N GLU A 22 -8.33 21.02 2.96
CA GLU A 22 -7.52 22.12 2.39
C GLU A 22 -7.41 21.96 0.87
N ALA A 23 -7.77 23.01 0.14
CA ALA A 23 -7.84 22.98 -1.31
C ALA A 23 -6.44 23.00 -1.93
N GLY A 24 -6.19 22.10 -2.89
CA GLY A 24 -4.92 22.02 -3.60
C GLY A 24 -3.86 21.15 -2.93
N GLU A 25 -4.14 20.63 -1.74
CA GLU A 25 -3.27 19.71 -1.02
C GLU A 25 -3.61 18.24 -1.31
N ASN A 26 -2.70 17.34 -0.93
CA ASN A 26 -2.99 15.92 -0.96
C ASN A 26 -4.13 15.61 0.03
N PRO A 27 -5.26 15.03 -0.40
CA PRO A 27 -6.44 14.83 0.45
C PRO A 27 -6.21 13.86 1.61
N TYR A 28 -5.08 13.19 1.68
CA TYR A 28 -4.69 12.32 2.79
C TYR A 28 -3.85 13.03 3.85
N TYR A 29 -3.43 14.28 3.61
CA TYR A 29 -2.69 15.02 4.64
C TYR A 29 -3.60 15.36 5.79
N GLU A 30 -3.16 14.95 6.99
CA GLU A 30 -3.86 15.20 8.23
C GLU A 30 -3.47 16.56 8.80
N HIS A 31 -4.47 17.28 9.28
CA HIS A 31 -4.31 18.59 9.91
C HIS A 31 -5.06 18.67 11.23
N LEU A 32 -4.51 19.41 12.19
CA LEU A 32 -5.19 19.73 13.44
C LEU A 32 -6.12 20.95 13.26
N TYR A 33 -7.34 20.78 13.69
CA TYR A 33 -8.37 21.81 13.75
C TYR A 33 -8.89 21.98 15.18
N ARG A 34 -9.50 23.12 15.43
CA ARG A 34 -10.38 23.32 16.58
C ARG A 34 -11.72 23.86 16.14
N VAL A 35 -12.76 23.60 16.96
CA VAL A 35 -14.11 24.12 16.78
C VAL A 35 -14.79 24.22 18.14
N LYS A 36 -15.69 25.17 18.33
CA LYS A 36 -16.55 25.22 19.51
C LYS A 36 -17.60 24.08 19.46
N ALA A 37 -18.07 23.65 20.63
CA ALA A 37 -19.07 22.59 20.72
C ALA A 37 -20.43 22.94 20.05
N ASP A 38 -20.69 24.23 19.80
CA ASP A 38 -21.83 24.72 19.01
C ASP A 38 -21.57 24.77 17.50
N GLY A 39 -20.38 24.36 17.04
CA GLY A 39 -19.95 24.38 15.65
C GLY A 39 -19.33 25.69 15.18
N SER A 40 -19.30 26.72 16.01
CA SER A 40 -18.69 28.00 15.65
C SER A 40 -17.17 27.99 15.77
N GLY A 41 -16.49 28.96 15.14
CA GLY A 41 -15.04 29.18 15.34
C GLY A 41 -14.14 28.06 14.82
N LEU A 42 -14.56 27.34 13.79
CA LEU A 42 -13.71 26.36 13.13
C LEU A 42 -12.42 27.02 12.62
N LYS A 43 -11.27 26.47 13.00
CA LYS A 43 -9.94 27.02 12.69
C LYS A 43 -8.93 25.91 12.46
N LEU A 44 -8.15 26.02 11.37
CA LEU A 44 -6.94 25.24 11.11
C LEU A 44 -5.81 25.72 12.02
N LEU A 45 -5.11 24.78 12.67
CA LEU A 45 -4.03 25.08 13.62
C LEU A 45 -2.64 24.71 13.08
N THR A 46 -2.51 23.63 12.31
CA THR A 46 -1.24 23.24 11.65
C THR A 46 -1.00 24.06 10.39
N ARG A 47 0.24 24.09 9.90
CA ARG A 47 0.62 24.98 8.80
C ARG A 47 1.35 24.23 7.68
N GLY A 48 1.08 24.63 6.47
CA GLY A 48 1.74 24.12 5.28
C GLY A 48 1.14 22.81 4.77
N ASP A 49 1.50 22.49 3.56
CA ASP A 49 1.08 21.30 2.81
C ASP A 49 1.91 20.10 3.26
N TYR A 50 1.59 19.56 4.45
CA TYR A 50 2.28 18.42 5.07
C TYR A 50 1.28 17.47 5.72
N PHE A 51 1.73 16.23 5.93
CA PHE A 51 1.09 15.31 6.84
C PHE A 51 1.53 15.64 8.27
N HIS A 52 0.59 15.86 9.20
CA HIS A 52 0.83 16.26 10.57
C HIS A 52 0.43 15.17 11.56
N GLU A 53 1.38 14.74 12.39
CA GLU A 53 1.15 13.86 13.53
C GLU A 53 1.22 14.70 14.81
N VAL A 54 0.05 14.92 15.43
CA VAL A 54 -0.05 15.88 16.55
C VAL A 54 -0.38 15.19 17.87
N GLU A 55 0.24 15.70 18.94
CA GLU A 55 -0.09 15.39 20.32
C GLU A 55 -0.35 16.69 21.10
N MET A 56 -1.31 16.70 22.00
CA MET A 56 -1.71 17.85 22.80
C MET A 56 -1.62 17.53 24.29
N ASP A 57 -1.16 18.49 25.09
CA ASP A 57 -1.07 18.36 26.54
C ASP A 57 -2.47 18.25 27.20
N ASP A 58 -2.50 17.79 28.45
CA ASP A 58 -3.75 17.53 29.16
C ASP A 58 -4.58 18.78 29.41
N GLU A 59 -3.96 19.93 29.53
CA GLU A 59 -4.62 21.21 29.73
C GLU A 59 -4.94 21.94 28.43
N ALA A 60 -4.73 21.31 27.28
CA ALA A 60 -4.98 21.86 25.94
C ALA A 60 -4.29 23.21 25.69
N ARG A 61 -3.06 23.39 26.19
CA ARG A 61 -2.28 24.62 26.04
C ARG A 61 -1.25 24.54 24.93
N PHE A 62 -0.65 23.35 24.76
CA PHE A 62 0.47 23.12 23.86
C PHE A 62 0.21 21.94 22.93
N VAL A 63 0.78 22.01 21.75
CA VAL A 63 0.74 20.94 20.73
C VAL A 63 2.17 20.67 20.29
N VAL A 64 2.57 19.41 20.31
CA VAL A 64 3.73 18.90 19.57
C VAL A 64 3.21 18.48 18.20
N ASP A 65 3.78 19.08 17.16
CA ASP A 65 3.42 18.81 15.76
C ASP A 65 4.65 18.22 15.05
N ASN A 66 4.57 16.92 14.69
CA ASN A 66 5.56 16.26 13.86
C ASN A 66 5.01 16.25 12.43
N TYR A 67 5.69 16.93 11.53
CA TYR A 67 5.20 17.04 10.16
C TYR A 67 6.27 16.74 9.12
N SER A 68 5.82 16.15 8.03
CA SER A 68 6.62 15.86 6.84
C SER A 68 5.74 15.49 5.64
N ARG A 69 6.37 15.40 4.50
CA ARG A 69 5.90 14.64 3.33
C ARG A 69 6.91 13.54 3.00
N VAL A 70 6.55 12.63 2.13
CA VAL A 70 7.48 11.56 1.69
C VAL A 70 8.80 12.11 1.13
N ASN A 71 8.80 13.35 0.64
CA ASN A 71 9.92 14.02 -0.02
C ASN A 71 10.47 15.22 0.76
N THR A 72 10.20 15.32 2.06
CA THR A 72 10.73 16.39 2.92
C THR A 72 11.40 15.83 4.17
N ILE A 73 12.30 16.61 4.75
CA ILE A 73 12.93 16.30 6.03
C ILE A 73 11.87 16.46 7.13
N PRO A 74 11.68 15.44 8.02
CA PRO A 74 10.77 15.55 9.15
C PRO A 74 11.20 16.63 10.12
N CYS A 75 10.22 17.38 10.62
CA CYS A 75 10.39 18.43 11.60
C CYS A 75 9.38 18.25 12.75
N ALA A 76 9.81 18.54 13.98
CA ALA A 76 8.97 18.61 15.17
C ALA A 76 8.95 20.05 15.71
N GLU A 77 7.75 20.60 15.89
CA GLU A 77 7.55 21.95 16.45
C GLU A 77 6.64 21.90 17.69
N LEU A 78 6.87 22.86 18.58
CA LEU A 78 5.95 23.17 19.67
C LEU A 78 5.11 24.39 19.27
N THR A 79 3.80 24.24 19.32
CA THR A 79 2.85 25.34 19.09
C THR A 79 1.93 25.53 20.30
N ASP A 80 1.27 26.66 20.40
CA ASP A 80 0.17 26.85 21.37
C ASP A 80 -1.16 26.33 20.80
N SER A 81 -2.20 26.31 21.62
CA SER A 81 -3.55 25.88 21.26
C SER A 81 -4.24 26.74 20.19
N GLU A 82 -3.62 27.86 19.81
CA GLU A 82 -4.05 28.73 18.71
C GLU A 82 -3.30 28.45 17.41
N GLY A 83 -2.37 27.47 17.39
CA GLY A 83 -1.50 27.14 16.27
C GLY A 83 -0.36 28.15 16.03
N ARG A 84 -0.01 28.97 17.06
CA ARG A 84 1.15 29.85 16.98
C ARG A 84 2.40 29.09 17.40
N ARG A 85 3.40 29.09 16.52
CA ARG A 85 4.68 28.44 16.77
C ARG A 85 5.39 29.10 17.96
N ILE A 86 5.83 28.26 18.89
CA ILE A 86 6.65 28.67 20.03
C ILE A 86 8.12 28.42 19.71
N MET A 87 8.46 27.19 19.27
CA MET A 87 9.83 26.82 18.93
C MET A 87 9.87 25.58 18.03
N THR A 88 10.97 25.40 17.29
CA THR A 88 11.32 24.10 16.70
C THR A 88 11.92 23.23 17.80
N ILE A 89 11.40 22.01 17.94
CA ILE A 89 11.94 21.01 18.88
C ILE A 89 13.12 20.30 18.23
N GLN A 90 12.91 19.79 17.02
CA GLN A 90 13.91 19.01 16.29
C GLN A 90 13.65 19.06 14.79
N GLU A 91 14.71 19.14 14.01
CA GLU A 91 14.74 18.83 12.58
C GLU A 91 15.66 17.63 12.36
N SER A 92 15.25 16.66 11.56
CA SER A 92 16.04 15.45 11.31
C SER A 92 17.31 15.79 10.50
N ASP A 93 18.46 15.24 10.90
CA ASP A 93 19.71 15.38 10.15
C ASP A 93 19.82 14.34 9.03
N PHE A 94 19.81 14.82 7.81
CA PHE A 94 19.93 14.02 6.58
C PHE A 94 21.32 14.08 5.93
N SER A 95 22.30 14.68 6.59
CA SER A 95 23.64 14.91 6.02
C SER A 95 24.31 13.61 5.56
N GLN A 96 24.27 12.55 6.40
CA GLN A 96 24.84 11.25 6.07
C GLN A 96 24.09 10.55 4.93
N LEU A 97 22.75 10.61 4.90
CA LEU A 97 21.95 10.04 3.82
C LEU A 97 22.22 10.75 2.49
N LYS A 98 22.31 12.08 2.50
CA LYS A 98 22.67 12.85 1.32
C LYS A 98 24.08 12.53 0.82
N ALA A 99 25.05 12.37 1.74
CA ALA A 99 26.41 11.97 1.39
C ALA A 99 26.46 10.55 0.77
N ALA A 100 25.54 9.67 1.17
CA ALA A 100 25.37 8.33 0.58
C ALA A 100 24.59 8.32 -0.75
N GLY A 101 24.20 9.49 -1.27
CA GLY A 101 23.47 9.60 -2.54
C GLY A 101 21.95 9.45 -2.42
N TYR A 102 21.39 9.47 -1.19
CA TYR A 102 19.94 9.35 -0.98
C TYR A 102 19.18 10.40 -1.78
N GLN A 103 18.16 9.93 -2.48
CA GLN A 103 17.17 10.75 -3.16
C GLN A 103 15.79 10.50 -2.56
N PHE A 104 15.06 11.57 -2.31
CA PHE A 104 13.69 11.46 -1.86
C PHE A 104 12.81 10.79 -2.91
N PRO A 105 11.81 9.98 -2.49
CA PRO A 105 10.80 9.49 -3.41
C PRO A 105 9.94 10.63 -3.95
N GLU A 106 9.32 10.40 -5.11
CA GLU A 106 8.54 11.41 -5.82
C GLU A 106 7.04 11.11 -5.69
N PRO A 107 6.24 11.98 -5.04
CA PRO A 107 4.80 11.87 -5.08
C PRO A 107 4.27 12.13 -6.49
N PHE A 108 3.23 11.41 -6.88
CA PHE A 108 2.56 11.58 -8.17
C PHE A 108 1.04 11.47 -8.06
N ILE A 109 0.36 11.98 -9.07
CA ILE A 109 -1.09 11.84 -9.23
C ILE A 109 -1.35 11.28 -10.63
N VAL A 110 -2.24 10.29 -10.70
CA VAL A 110 -2.75 9.69 -11.93
C VAL A 110 -4.26 9.53 -11.84
N LYS A 111 -4.92 9.23 -12.95
CA LYS A 111 -6.35 8.92 -12.96
C LYS A 111 -6.56 7.41 -12.76
N ALA A 112 -7.59 7.05 -12.00
CA ALA A 112 -8.10 5.69 -11.95
C ALA A 112 -8.55 5.22 -13.34
N ALA A 113 -8.85 3.94 -13.48
CA ALA A 113 -9.34 3.36 -14.74
C ALA A 113 -10.65 3.99 -15.26
N ASP A 114 -11.38 4.73 -14.42
CA ASP A 114 -12.56 5.50 -14.84
C ASP A 114 -12.22 6.81 -15.57
N GLY A 115 -10.94 7.20 -15.62
CA GLY A 115 -10.46 8.43 -16.24
C GLY A 115 -10.81 9.73 -15.47
N VAL A 116 -11.46 9.62 -14.30
CA VAL A 116 -11.99 10.77 -13.54
C VAL A 116 -11.38 10.86 -12.15
N THR A 117 -11.36 9.76 -11.39
CA THR A 117 -10.91 9.72 -10.00
C THR A 117 -9.40 9.89 -9.91
N ASP A 118 -8.93 10.86 -9.10
CA ASP A 118 -7.51 11.02 -8.81
C ASP A 118 -7.02 9.95 -7.84
N LEU A 119 -5.93 9.29 -8.22
CA LEU A 119 -5.16 8.37 -7.40
C LEU A 119 -3.82 9.02 -7.06
N TYR A 120 -3.45 8.92 -5.80
CA TYR A 120 -2.21 9.47 -5.27
C TYR A 120 -1.22 8.34 -5.04
N GLY A 121 0.03 8.55 -5.41
CA GLY A 121 1.06 7.52 -5.29
C GLY A 121 2.44 8.11 -5.02
N VAL A 122 3.39 7.23 -4.80
CA VAL A 122 4.80 7.54 -4.55
C VAL A 122 5.68 6.66 -5.42
N MET A 123 6.64 7.28 -6.09
CA MET A 123 7.62 6.63 -6.95
C MET A 123 9.00 6.65 -6.27
N TYR A 124 9.61 5.48 -6.16
CA TYR A 124 10.93 5.26 -5.62
C TYR A 124 11.89 4.91 -6.75
N LYS A 125 13.03 5.60 -6.81
CA LYS A 125 14.05 5.43 -7.84
C LYS A 125 15.36 4.94 -7.23
N PRO A 126 16.25 4.27 -8.00
CA PRO A 126 17.62 4.04 -7.57
C PRO A 126 18.34 5.36 -7.23
N PHE A 127 19.28 5.34 -6.30
CA PHE A 127 20.05 6.55 -5.95
C PHE A 127 20.98 6.99 -7.09
N ASP A 128 21.40 6.04 -7.94
CA ASP A 128 22.14 6.28 -9.17
C ASP A 128 21.23 6.40 -10.41
N PHE A 129 19.98 6.83 -10.20
CA PHE A 129 19.00 6.99 -11.28
C PHE A 129 19.52 7.86 -12.42
N ASP A 130 19.38 7.34 -13.64
CA ASP A 130 19.77 7.99 -14.88
C ASP A 130 18.56 8.01 -15.84
N SER A 131 18.02 9.19 -16.09
CA SER A 131 16.81 9.36 -16.93
C SER A 131 17.02 8.98 -18.41
N THR A 132 18.26 8.72 -18.82
CA THR A 132 18.59 8.23 -20.19
C THR A 132 18.48 6.71 -20.33
N LYS A 133 18.40 5.99 -19.20
CA LYS A 133 18.22 4.54 -19.15
C LYS A 133 16.73 4.18 -19.03
N VAL A 134 16.41 2.93 -19.32
CA VAL A 134 15.06 2.39 -19.22
C VAL A 134 15.01 1.30 -18.17
N TYR A 135 14.07 1.42 -17.24
CA TYR A 135 13.97 0.59 -16.05
C TYR A 135 12.69 -0.27 -16.07
N PRO A 136 12.75 -1.52 -15.59
CA PRO A 136 11.55 -2.24 -15.20
C PRO A 136 10.82 -1.50 -14.07
N ILE A 137 9.50 -1.63 -14.03
CA ILE A 137 8.67 -1.07 -12.95
C ILE A 137 8.08 -2.19 -12.10
N ILE A 138 8.07 -1.98 -10.78
CA ILE A 138 7.45 -2.88 -9.80
C ILE A 138 6.40 -2.11 -9.01
N ASP A 139 5.18 -2.61 -9.01
CA ASP A 139 4.06 -2.08 -8.23
C ASP A 139 3.99 -2.82 -6.89
N TYR A 140 4.25 -2.11 -5.79
CA TYR A 140 4.05 -2.62 -4.44
C TYR A 140 2.63 -2.33 -3.98
N VAL A 141 1.87 -3.37 -3.70
CA VAL A 141 0.44 -3.27 -3.46
C VAL A 141 0.03 -3.77 -2.08
N TYR A 142 -0.91 -3.09 -1.49
CA TYR A 142 -1.69 -3.58 -0.37
C TYR A 142 -3.13 -3.08 -0.51
N PRO A 143 -4.00 -3.81 -1.18
CA PRO A 143 -5.42 -3.49 -1.20
C PRO A 143 -6.03 -4.04 0.07
N GLY A 144 -6.26 -3.21 1.01
CA GLY A 144 -7.23 -3.51 2.04
C GLY A 144 -8.49 -2.72 1.71
N PRO A 145 -9.67 -3.15 2.11
CA PRO A 145 -10.85 -2.32 1.98
C PRO A 145 -10.80 -1.11 2.92
N GLN A 146 -9.77 -1.00 3.72
CA GLN A 146 -9.58 0.09 4.70
C GLN A 146 -8.23 0.80 4.60
N VAL A 147 -7.32 0.36 3.72
CA VAL A 147 -5.98 0.93 3.61
C VAL A 147 -5.47 0.93 2.16
N GLU A 148 -4.41 1.67 1.93
CA GLU A 148 -3.62 1.71 0.70
C GLU A 148 -2.14 1.55 1.04
N ALA A 149 -1.32 1.07 0.11
CA ALA A 149 0.12 0.88 0.32
C ALA A 149 0.93 2.19 0.28
N VAL A 150 0.26 3.33 0.27
CA VAL A 150 0.89 4.65 0.08
C VAL A 150 1.30 5.24 1.42
N ASN A 151 2.55 5.71 1.51
CA ASN A 151 3.01 6.52 2.63
C ASN A 151 2.79 8.00 2.31
N TYR A 152 2.29 8.77 3.26
CA TYR A 152 2.07 10.20 3.12
C TYR A 152 3.13 11.03 3.85
N PRO A 153 3.47 10.75 5.13
CA PRO A 153 4.65 11.33 5.77
C PRO A 153 5.94 10.69 5.27
N PHE A 154 7.07 11.27 5.61
CA PHE A 154 8.37 10.64 5.44
C PHE A 154 8.45 9.33 6.25
N THR A 155 8.93 8.28 5.63
CA THR A 155 9.16 6.98 6.27
C THR A 155 10.60 6.53 6.07
N ARG A 156 11.11 5.73 7.00
CA ARG A 156 12.41 5.08 6.85
C ARG A 156 12.41 4.17 5.62
N MET A 157 13.59 3.97 5.06
CA MET A 157 13.77 3.04 3.94
C MET A 157 13.15 1.67 4.22
N SER A 158 12.28 1.24 3.31
CA SER A 158 11.59 -0.05 3.37
C SER A 158 12.22 -1.05 2.41
N VAL A 159 12.30 -2.31 2.82
CA VAL A 159 12.73 -3.43 1.95
C VAL A 159 11.82 -3.59 0.72
N ARG A 160 10.57 -3.15 0.84
CA ARG A 160 9.53 -3.33 -0.18
C ARG A 160 9.50 -2.22 -1.23
N THR A 161 10.05 -1.06 -0.93
CA THR A 161 10.05 0.13 -1.77
C THR A 161 11.47 0.63 -2.04
N ASP A 162 12.04 1.45 -1.14
CA ASP A 162 13.34 2.10 -1.34
C ASP A 162 14.47 1.09 -1.58
N ARG A 163 14.58 0.05 -0.75
CA ARG A 163 15.64 -0.97 -0.91
C ARG A 163 15.48 -1.76 -2.20
N LEU A 164 14.25 -2.09 -2.58
CA LEU A 164 13.99 -2.79 -3.84
C LEU A 164 14.35 -1.91 -5.03
N ALA A 165 14.09 -0.61 -4.96
CA ALA A 165 14.50 0.34 -5.99
C ALA A 165 16.03 0.36 -6.19
N GLN A 166 16.83 0.20 -5.11
CA GLN A 166 18.30 0.14 -5.23
C GLN A 166 18.80 -1.08 -6.01
N ALA A 167 17.97 -2.10 -6.23
CA ALA A 167 18.29 -3.19 -7.15
C ALA A 167 18.11 -2.81 -8.64
N GLY A 168 17.86 -1.53 -8.94
CA GLY A 168 17.75 -0.98 -10.31
C GLY A 168 16.36 -1.13 -10.91
N PHE A 169 15.34 -0.92 -10.11
CA PHE A 169 13.92 -0.87 -10.51
C PHE A 169 13.32 0.50 -10.22
N ILE A 170 12.33 0.91 -11.00
CA ILE A 170 11.36 1.89 -10.54
C ILE A 170 10.36 1.14 -9.68
N VAL A 171 10.16 1.56 -8.43
CA VAL A 171 9.14 0.97 -7.55
C VAL A 171 8.07 2.01 -7.27
N ILE A 172 6.82 1.63 -7.34
CA ILE A 172 5.70 2.53 -7.03
C ILE A 172 4.81 1.95 -5.94
N THR A 173 4.15 2.84 -5.23
CA THR A 173 2.92 2.58 -4.49
C THR A 173 1.85 3.53 -4.99
N VAL A 174 0.62 3.07 -5.15
CA VAL A 174 -0.48 3.93 -5.58
C VAL A 174 -1.77 3.54 -4.86
N GLY A 175 -2.59 4.52 -4.54
CA GLY A 175 -3.94 4.30 -4.03
C GLY A 175 -4.86 3.74 -5.12
N GLN A 176 -5.95 3.12 -4.70
CA GLN A 176 -6.94 2.55 -5.60
C GLN A 176 -8.36 2.81 -5.06
N ARG A 177 -9.33 2.88 -5.95
CA ARG A 177 -10.74 2.91 -5.52
C ARG A 177 -11.06 1.66 -4.70
N GLY A 178 -11.78 1.80 -3.61
CA GLY A 178 -11.99 0.77 -2.61
C GLY A 178 -10.94 0.78 -1.48
N GLY A 179 -10.00 1.72 -1.52
CA GLY A 179 -8.95 1.89 -0.51
C GLY A 179 -9.38 2.76 0.67
N HIS A 180 -8.61 3.79 0.96
CA HIS A 180 -8.66 4.56 2.20
C HIS A 180 -10.03 5.21 2.49
N PRO A 181 -10.60 5.06 3.71
CA PRO A 181 -11.92 5.59 4.06
C PRO A 181 -12.00 7.13 4.11
N SER A 182 -10.88 7.81 4.29
CA SER A 182 -10.82 9.28 4.39
C SER A 182 -11.17 10.00 3.09
N ARG A 183 -11.15 9.32 1.94
CA ARG A 183 -11.50 9.92 0.64
C ARG A 183 -12.99 10.22 0.54
N SER A 184 -13.80 9.21 0.55
CA SER A 184 -15.26 9.30 0.56
C SER A 184 -15.88 7.90 0.73
N LYS A 185 -17.16 7.85 1.11
CA LYS A 185 -17.93 6.61 1.16
C LYS A 185 -17.95 5.87 -0.19
N TRP A 186 -18.08 6.59 -1.31
CA TRP A 186 -18.12 5.98 -2.64
C TRP A 186 -16.77 5.41 -3.05
N TYR A 187 -15.70 6.14 -2.79
CA TYR A 187 -14.34 5.67 -3.03
C TYR A 187 -14.05 4.43 -2.20
N HIS A 188 -14.30 4.48 -0.88
CA HIS A 188 -14.01 3.40 0.05
C HIS A 188 -14.81 2.12 -0.25
N ASN A 189 -16.10 2.24 -0.57
CA ASN A 189 -16.98 1.10 -0.79
C ASN A 189 -16.91 0.53 -2.23
N TYR A 190 -16.05 1.06 -3.09
CA TYR A 190 -15.98 0.63 -4.49
C TYR A 190 -15.71 -0.87 -4.64
N GLY A 191 -14.90 -1.44 -3.76
CA GLY A 191 -14.53 -2.86 -3.76
C GLY A 191 -15.54 -3.79 -3.09
N TYR A 192 -16.62 -3.27 -2.49
CA TYR A 192 -17.58 -4.09 -1.76
C TYR A 192 -18.26 -5.12 -2.66
N GLY A 193 -18.16 -6.38 -2.28
CA GLY A 193 -18.69 -7.50 -3.07
C GLY A 193 -17.81 -7.96 -4.24
N ASN A 194 -16.64 -7.33 -4.44
CA ASN A 194 -15.67 -7.68 -5.48
C ASN A 194 -14.23 -7.57 -5.01
N MET A 195 -13.88 -8.19 -3.89
CA MET A 195 -12.61 -8.01 -3.19
C MET A 195 -11.37 -8.47 -3.98
N ARG A 196 -11.51 -9.36 -4.96
CA ARG A 196 -10.36 -9.83 -5.75
C ARG A 196 -9.98 -8.86 -6.86
N ASP A 197 -10.97 -8.36 -7.61
CA ASP A 197 -10.71 -7.75 -8.92
C ASP A 197 -10.82 -6.20 -8.90
N TYR A 198 -11.47 -5.61 -7.89
CA TYR A 198 -11.82 -4.19 -7.85
C TYR A 198 -10.64 -3.21 -8.05
N PRO A 199 -9.42 -3.48 -7.50
CA PRO A 199 -8.34 -2.50 -7.59
C PRO A 199 -7.48 -2.65 -8.84
N LEU A 200 -7.56 -3.80 -9.53
CA LEU A 200 -6.57 -4.19 -10.53
C LEU A 200 -6.52 -3.23 -11.73
N ALA A 201 -7.67 -2.81 -12.23
CA ALA A 201 -7.74 -1.88 -13.36
C ALA A 201 -7.12 -0.50 -13.02
N ASP A 202 -7.27 -0.04 -11.78
CA ASP A 202 -6.69 1.22 -11.33
C ASP A 202 -5.15 1.17 -11.30
N HIS A 203 -4.58 0.04 -10.86
CA HIS A 203 -3.14 -0.17 -10.86
C HIS A 203 -2.56 -0.29 -12.27
N VAL A 204 -3.22 -1.01 -13.18
CA VAL A 204 -2.83 -1.05 -14.59
C VAL A 204 -2.84 0.33 -15.20
N ALA A 205 -3.93 1.10 -15.03
CA ALA A 205 -4.06 2.46 -15.53
C ALA A 205 -2.99 3.41 -14.95
N ALA A 206 -2.62 3.23 -13.68
CA ALA A 206 -1.58 4.03 -13.05
C ALA A 206 -0.20 3.78 -13.68
N VAL A 207 0.18 2.51 -13.86
CA VAL A 207 1.47 2.13 -14.48
C VAL A 207 1.54 2.61 -15.93
N GLU A 208 0.46 2.45 -16.72
CA GLU A 208 0.39 2.91 -18.12
C GLU A 208 0.54 4.44 -18.21
N GLN A 209 -0.14 5.21 -17.35
CA GLN A 209 -0.01 6.67 -17.34
C GLN A 209 1.38 7.13 -16.93
N LEU A 210 2.02 6.45 -15.96
CA LEU A 210 3.40 6.76 -15.57
C LEU A 210 4.38 6.48 -16.70
N ALA A 211 4.23 5.35 -17.41
CA ALA A 211 5.07 5.03 -18.56
C ALA A 211 4.84 5.99 -19.75
N ALA A 212 3.61 6.43 -19.98
CA ALA A 212 3.32 7.46 -20.97
C ALA A 212 3.93 8.83 -20.62
N ARG A 213 4.04 9.13 -19.32
CA ARG A 213 4.64 10.39 -18.80
C ARG A 213 6.16 10.34 -18.78
N TYR A 214 6.75 9.18 -18.51
CA TYR A 214 8.17 9.00 -18.25
C TYR A 214 8.78 7.94 -19.16
N GLY A 215 9.53 8.35 -20.15
CA GLY A 215 10.17 7.46 -21.14
C GLY A 215 11.21 6.47 -20.57
N TYR A 216 11.55 6.59 -19.29
CA TYR A 216 12.45 5.66 -18.60
C TYR A 216 11.73 4.45 -17.98
N ILE A 217 10.40 4.33 -18.09
CA ILE A 217 9.62 3.19 -17.59
C ILE A 217 9.31 2.22 -18.75
N ASP A 218 9.62 0.94 -18.56
CA ASP A 218 9.41 -0.11 -19.55
C ASP A 218 8.16 -0.93 -19.25
N LEU A 219 7.09 -0.71 -20.02
CA LEU A 219 5.83 -1.48 -19.92
C LEU A 219 5.97 -2.95 -20.31
N THR A 220 7.07 -3.36 -20.97
CA THR A 220 7.29 -4.78 -21.28
C THR A 220 7.87 -5.55 -20.09
N ARG A 221 8.25 -4.86 -19.02
CA ARG A 221 8.91 -5.41 -17.83
C ARG A 221 8.24 -4.92 -16.55
N VAL A 222 6.94 -5.25 -16.39
CA VAL A 222 6.13 -4.86 -15.22
C VAL A 222 6.10 -5.99 -14.21
N GLY A 223 6.49 -5.71 -12.98
CA GLY A 223 6.36 -6.59 -11.83
C GLY A 223 5.33 -6.10 -10.82
N ILE A 224 4.92 -6.99 -9.92
CA ILE A 224 4.02 -6.66 -8.81
C ILE A 224 4.38 -7.48 -7.58
N HIS A 225 4.29 -6.89 -6.41
CA HIS A 225 4.41 -7.67 -5.17
C HIS A 225 3.58 -7.08 -4.04
N GLY A 226 3.27 -7.93 -3.07
CA GLY A 226 2.57 -7.54 -1.86
C GLY A 226 2.52 -8.63 -0.83
N HIS A 227 2.14 -8.26 0.39
CA HIS A 227 2.05 -9.15 1.53
C HIS A 227 0.61 -9.20 2.04
N SER A 228 0.13 -10.34 2.56
CA SER A 228 -1.22 -10.47 3.10
C SER A 228 -2.29 -10.17 2.03
N GLY A 229 -3.17 -9.20 2.24
CA GLY A 229 -4.06 -8.69 1.18
C GLY A 229 -3.31 -8.29 -0.10
N GLY A 230 -2.07 -7.78 0.02
CA GLY A 230 -1.20 -7.51 -1.12
C GLY A 230 -0.72 -8.78 -1.83
N GLY A 231 -0.49 -9.87 -1.10
CA GLY A 231 -0.22 -11.19 -1.68
C GLY A 231 -1.42 -11.72 -2.45
N PHE A 232 -2.62 -11.59 -1.89
CA PHE A 232 -3.86 -11.91 -2.59
C PHE A 232 -3.99 -11.13 -3.90
N MET A 233 -3.76 -9.81 -3.87
CA MET A 233 -3.85 -8.95 -5.03
C MET A 233 -2.74 -9.22 -6.06
N SER A 234 -1.48 -9.40 -5.66
CA SER A 234 -0.38 -9.67 -6.60
C SER A 234 -0.63 -10.92 -7.41
N THR A 235 -1.16 -11.98 -6.76
CA THR A 235 -1.58 -13.20 -7.46
C THR A 235 -2.77 -12.93 -8.38
N ALA A 236 -3.81 -12.22 -7.90
CA ALA A 236 -4.95 -11.87 -8.73
C ALA A 236 -4.53 -11.07 -9.97
N ALA A 237 -3.63 -10.11 -9.80
CA ALA A 237 -3.14 -9.23 -10.86
C ALA A 237 -2.46 -10.01 -12.00
N ILE A 238 -1.50 -10.88 -11.69
CA ILE A 238 -0.78 -11.64 -12.71
C ILE A 238 -1.66 -12.69 -13.38
N LEU A 239 -2.74 -13.13 -12.71
CA LEU A 239 -3.72 -14.05 -13.29
C LEU A 239 -4.77 -13.34 -14.15
N GLN A 240 -5.25 -12.16 -13.76
CA GLN A 240 -6.26 -11.39 -14.50
C GLN A 240 -5.67 -10.55 -15.63
N TYR A 241 -4.42 -10.10 -15.48
CA TYR A 241 -3.70 -9.31 -16.47
C TYR A 241 -2.39 -10.00 -16.89
N PRO A 242 -2.48 -11.26 -17.41
CA PRO A 242 -1.30 -12.11 -17.65
C PRO A 242 -0.38 -11.60 -18.77
N ASP A 243 -0.88 -10.72 -19.63
CA ASP A 243 -0.09 -10.08 -20.67
C ASP A 243 0.53 -8.76 -20.22
N PHE A 244 0.09 -8.20 -19.08
CA PHE A 244 0.63 -6.98 -18.51
C PHE A 244 1.73 -7.26 -17.47
N TYR A 245 1.41 -8.00 -16.41
CA TYR A 245 2.38 -8.37 -15.37
C TYR A 245 3.24 -9.56 -15.80
N LYS A 246 4.57 -9.37 -15.78
CA LYS A 246 5.55 -10.39 -16.19
C LYS A 246 6.06 -11.22 -15.02
N ALA A 247 6.15 -10.62 -13.85
CA ALA A 247 6.59 -11.28 -12.61
C ALA A 247 5.77 -10.81 -11.41
N ALA A 248 5.41 -11.73 -10.52
CA ALA A 248 4.72 -11.43 -9.27
C ALA A 248 5.35 -12.16 -8.09
N VAL A 249 5.54 -11.45 -6.96
CA VAL A 249 5.92 -12.04 -5.68
C VAL A 249 4.77 -11.87 -4.71
N SER A 250 4.17 -12.97 -4.32
CA SER A 250 2.96 -13.04 -3.51
C SER A 250 3.26 -13.62 -2.14
N CYS A 251 3.16 -12.80 -1.09
CA CYS A 251 3.54 -13.16 0.27
C CYS A 251 2.32 -13.32 1.17
N ALA A 252 2.19 -14.47 1.82
CA ALA A 252 1.19 -14.77 2.86
C ALA A 252 -0.24 -14.33 2.48
N GLY A 253 -0.62 -14.54 1.20
CA GLY A 253 -1.89 -14.06 0.66
C GLY A 253 -3.09 -14.89 1.10
N ASN A 254 -4.21 -14.22 1.41
CA ASN A 254 -5.50 -14.83 1.71
C ASN A 254 -6.25 -15.18 0.41
N HIS A 255 -5.67 -16.08 -0.38
CA HIS A 255 -6.08 -16.41 -1.74
C HIS A 255 -7.48 -17.00 -1.87
N ASP A 256 -7.98 -17.58 -0.80
CA ASP A 256 -9.34 -18.13 -0.70
C ASP A 256 -9.98 -17.67 0.62
N ASN A 257 -10.71 -16.58 0.56
CA ASN A 257 -11.33 -15.98 1.74
C ASN A 257 -12.46 -16.82 2.35
N ARG A 258 -12.83 -17.97 1.76
CA ARG A 258 -13.74 -18.96 2.37
C ARG A 258 -13.09 -19.73 3.52
N ILE A 259 -11.72 -19.72 3.58
CA ILE A 259 -10.93 -20.34 4.65
C ILE A 259 -10.09 -19.32 5.44
N TYR A 260 -10.36 -18.04 5.24
CA TYR A 260 -9.77 -16.93 6.02
C TYR A 260 -10.70 -16.55 7.18
N ASN A 261 -10.38 -15.50 7.90
CA ASN A 261 -11.17 -14.96 8.99
C ASN A 261 -12.61 -14.66 8.55
N ARG A 262 -13.59 -15.41 9.08
CA ARG A 262 -14.98 -15.32 8.67
C ARG A 262 -15.54 -13.91 8.88
N TRP A 263 -15.29 -13.30 10.04
CA TRP A 263 -15.79 -11.96 10.36
C TRP A 263 -15.27 -10.92 9.35
N TRP A 264 -13.97 -10.95 9.04
CA TRP A 264 -13.37 -10.07 8.03
C TRP A 264 -14.00 -10.31 6.64
N SER A 265 -14.14 -11.57 6.26
CA SER A 265 -14.69 -11.93 4.95
C SER A 265 -16.15 -11.48 4.80
N GLU A 266 -16.98 -11.69 5.81
CA GLU A 266 -18.39 -11.26 5.80
C GLU A 266 -18.51 -9.72 5.74
N THR A 267 -17.64 -9.01 6.46
CA THR A 267 -17.63 -7.54 6.47
C THR A 267 -17.32 -6.95 5.09
N HIS A 268 -16.37 -7.54 4.37
CA HIS A 268 -15.82 -6.92 3.15
C HIS A 268 -16.36 -7.54 1.86
N HIS A 269 -16.67 -8.83 1.83
CA HIS A 269 -17.31 -9.45 0.66
C HIS A 269 -18.80 -9.16 0.57
N GLY A 270 -19.45 -8.94 1.71
CA GLY A 270 -20.87 -8.71 1.78
C GLY A 270 -21.72 -9.97 1.55
N VAL A 271 -22.98 -9.84 1.81
CA VAL A 271 -24.02 -10.86 1.59
C VAL A 271 -25.03 -10.28 0.61
N ARG A 272 -25.40 -11.05 -0.41
CA ARG A 272 -26.46 -10.68 -1.35
C ARG A 272 -27.72 -11.44 -1.02
N GLU A 273 -28.81 -10.71 -0.95
CA GLU A 273 -30.14 -11.29 -0.90
C GLU A 273 -30.56 -11.70 -2.33
N GLU A 274 -30.87 -12.96 -2.53
CA GLU A 274 -31.35 -13.48 -3.81
C GLU A 274 -32.67 -14.20 -3.60
N MET A 275 -33.67 -13.91 -4.46
CA MET A 275 -34.93 -14.67 -4.47
C MET A 275 -34.76 -15.93 -5.32
N THR A 276 -35.17 -17.08 -4.78
CA THR A 276 -35.24 -18.34 -5.51
C THR A 276 -36.44 -18.32 -6.47
N GLU A 277 -36.46 -19.22 -7.43
CA GLU A 277 -37.62 -19.43 -8.32
C GLU A 277 -38.90 -19.80 -7.54
N GLN A 278 -38.77 -20.38 -6.35
CA GLN A 278 -39.88 -20.71 -5.46
C GLN A 278 -40.37 -19.51 -4.62
N GLY A 279 -39.70 -18.36 -4.70
CA GLY A 279 -40.05 -17.15 -3.96
C GLY A 279 -39.43 -17.08 -2.57
N ASP A 280 -38.53 -18.01 -2.21
CA ASP A 280 -37.81 -17.97 -0.95
C ASP A 280 -36.62 -17.02 -1.05
N THR A 281 -36.29 -16.33 0.04
CA THR A 281 -35.09 -15.50 0.15
C THR A 281 -33.92 -16.34 0.62
N ILE A 282 -32.83 -16.36 -0.17
CA ILE A 282 -31.55 -16.93 0.24
C ILE A 282 -30.49 -15.84 0.34
N PHE A 283 -29.50 -16.06 1.18
CA PHE A 283 -28.35 -15.16 1.31
C PHE A 283 -27.16 -15.76 0.56
N ALA A 284 -26.92 -15.25 -0.65
CA ALA A 284 -25.81 -15.69 -1.47
C ALA A 284 -24.51 -14.98 -1.03
N TYR A 285 -23.49 -15.80 -0.83
CA TYR A 285 -22.16 -15.37 -0.44
C TYR A 285 -21.16 -15.83 -1.50
N LYS A 286 -20.93 -14.98 -2.50
CA LYS A 286 -20.02 -15.29 -3.60
C LYS A 286 -18.67 -14.63 -3.38
N ILE A 287 -17.67 -15.41 -3.01
CA ILE A 287 -16.28 -14.98 -2.86
C ILE A 287 -15.48 -15.45 -4.08
N ALA A 288 -14.96 -14.52 -4.85
CA ALA A 288 -14.01 -14.82 -5.92
C ALA A 288 -12.64 -15.18 -5.33
N THR A 289 -12.03 -16.26 -5.79
CA THR A 289 -10.75 -16.79 -5.27
C THR A 289 -9.67 -16.83 -6.36
N ASN A 290 -8.41 -16.80 -5.97
CA ASN A 290 -7.29 -16.92 -6.90
C ASN A 290 -7.17 -18.34 -7.49
N PRO A 291 -7.38 -19.43 -6.73
CA PRO A 291 -7.39 -20.79 -7.31
C PRO A 291 -8.31 -20.96 -8.53
N GLU A 292 -9.48 -20.28 -8.55
CA GLU A 292 -10.44 -20.39 -9.66
C GLU A 292 -9.89 -19.93 -11.01
N ILE A 293 -8.91 -19.05 -11.01
CA ILE A 293 -8.32 -18.44 -12.22
C ILE A 293 -6.85 -18.84 -12.43
N ALA A 294 -6.31 -19.79 -11.67
CA ALA A 294 -4.91 -20.20 -11.72
C ALA A 294 -4.46 -20.62 -13.15
N GLY A 295 -5.35 -21.16 -13.94
CA GLY A 295 -5.09 -21.53 -15.35
C GLY A 295 -4.71 -20.36 -16.27
N GLN A 296 -4.97 -19.13 -15.88
CA GLN A 296 -4.66 -17.93 -16.68
C GLN A 296 -3.19 -17.48 -16.57
N LEU A 297 -2.38 -18.05 -15.66
CA LEU A 297 -0.99 -17.68 -15.47
C LEU A 297 -0.18 -17.80 -16.78
N LYS A 298 0.48 -16.70 -17.20
CA LYS A 298 1.44 -16.66 -18.31
C LYS A 298 2.84 -16.20 -17.87
N GLY A 299 2.91 -15.28 -16.92
CA GLY A 299 4.15 -14.75 -16.36
C GLY A 299 4.74 -15.64 -15.26
N HIS A 300 5.69 -15.10 -14.52
CA HIS A 300 6.41 -15.78 -13.45
C HIS A 300 5.80 -15.43 -12.09
N LEU A 301 5.46 -16.43 -11.29
CA LEU A 301 4.87 -16.26 -9.96
C LEU A 301 5.71 -16.95 -8.90
N MET A 302 6.12 -16.20 -7.87
CA MET A 302 6.69 -16.73 -6.64
C MET A 302 5.69 -16.57 -5.50
N LEU A 303 5.31 -17.69 -4.89
CA LEU A 303 4.48 -17.75 -3.70
C LEU A 303 5.38 -17.90 -2.47
N VAL A 304 5.17 -17.09 -1.44
CA VAL A 304 5.97 -17.10 -0.19
C VAL A 304 5.04 -17.16 1.01
N HIS A 305 5.33 -18.06 1.98
CA HIS A 305 4.51 -18.16 3.19
C HIS A 305 5.33 -18.66 4.39
N GLY A 306 5.03 -18.14 5.58
CA GLY A 306 5.50 -18.71 6.85
C GLY A 306 4.69 -19.96 7.21
N ASP A 307 5.35 -21.05 7.57
CA ASP A 307 4.69 -22.35 7.78
C ASP A 307 3.80 -22.40 9.04
N ILE A 308 4.05 -21.51 10.01
CA ILE A 308 3.24 -21.36 11.24
C ILE A 308 2.44 -20.04 11.26
N ASP A 309 2.09 -19.50 10.10
CA ASP A 309 1.25 -18.31 10.01
C ASP A 309 -0.13 -18.58 10.64
N ASN A 310 -0.43 -17.85 11.72
CA ASN A 310 -1.66 -17.96 12.49
C ASN A 310 -2.68 -16.85 12.19
N ASN A 311 -2.36 -15.95 11.25
CA ASN A 311 -3.28 -14.95 10.72
C ASN A 311 -3.89 -15.41 9.39
N VAL A 312 -3.04 -15.58 8.36
CA VAL A 312 -3.45 -16.19 7.09
C VAL A 312 -2.88 -17.60 7.03
N HIS A 313 -3.71 -18.59 7.31
CA HIS A 313 -3.27 -19.97 7.35
C HIS A 313 -2.61 -20.41 6.02
N PRO A 314 -1.44 -21.10 6.03
CA PRO A 314 -0.70 -21.51 4.83
C PRO A 314 -1.52 -22.33 3.80
N ALA A 315 -2.62 -22.94 4.23
CA ALA A 315 -3.57 -23.59 3.33
C ALA A 315 -4.10 -22.67 2.22
N ASN A 316 -4.12 -21.33 2.43
CA ASN A 316 -4.46 -20.38 1.39
C ASN A 316 -3.50 -20.48 0.21
N THR A 317 -2.20 -20.47 0.47
CA THR A 317 -1.17 -20.65 -0.58
C THR A 317 -1.21 -22.06 -1.16
N LEU A 318 -1.39 -23.10 -0.35
CA LEU A 318 -1.47 -24.47 -0.84
C LEU A 318 -2.65 -24.71 -1.78
N ARG A 319 -3.78 -24.03 -1.61
CA ARG A 319 -4.90 -24.08 -2.58
C ARG A 319 -4.53 -23.48 -3.94
N VAL A 320 -3.74 -22.41 -3.96
CA VAL A 320 -3.21 -21.85 -5.23
C VAL A 320 -2.21 -22.82 -5.86
N VAL A 321 -1.31 -23.39 -5.06
CA VAL A 321 -0.35 -24.43 -5.51
C VAL A 321 -1.05 -25.60 -6.16
N ASP A 322 -2.07 -26.19 -5.51
CA ASP A 322 -2.87 -27.29 -6.09
C ASP A 322 -3.50 -26.90 -7.42
N ALA A 323 -4.12 -25.72 -7.47
CA ALA A 323 -4.77 -25.22 -8.69
C ALA A 323 -3.77 -24.98 -9.84
N LEU A 324 -2.60 -24.42 -9.56
CA LEU A 324 -1.53 -24.20 -10.54
C LEU A 324 -0.98 -25.54 -11.07
N ILE A 325 -0.74 -26.53 -10.19
CA ILE A 325 -0.29 -27.86 -10.58
C ILE A 325 -1.32 -28.53 -11.49
N ARG A 326 -2.59 -28.51 -11.10
CA ARG A 326 -3.68 -29.10 -11.93
C ARG A 326 -3.82 -28.39 -13.29
N ALA A 327 -3.52 -27.10 -13.35
CA ALA A 327 -3.52 -26.33 -14.60
C ALA A 327 -2.20 -26.47 -15.40
N GLY A 328 -1.25 -27.29 -14.95
CA GLY A 328 0.04 -27.50 -15.61
C GLY A 328 0.94 -26.27 -15.65
N LYS A 329 0.80 -25.34 -14.66
CA LYS A 329 1.56 -24.09 -14.59
C LYS A 329 2.85 -24.27 -13.79
N ARG A 330 3.92 -23.59 -14.21
CA ARG A 330 5.18 -23.48 -13.47
C ARG A 330 5.14 -22.25 -12.57
N PHE A 331 5.64 -22.39 -11.37
CA PHE A 331 5.73 -21.32 -10.37
C PHE A 331 6.83 -21.65 -9.35
N ASP A 332 7.25 -20.66 -8.57
CA ASP A 332 8.17 -20.84 -7.44
C ASP A 332 7.39 -20.83 -6.13
N LEU A 333 7.84 -21.66 -5.17
CA LEU A 333 7.29 -21.71 -3.82
C LEU A 333 8.43 -21.60 -2.79
N LEU A 334 8.34 -20.60 -1.92
CA LEU A 334 9.25 -20.41 -0.80
C LEU A 334 8.47 -20.53 0.52
N MET A 335 8.61 -21.65 1.19
CA MET A 335 8.13 -21.80 2.57
C MET A 335 9.23 -21.36 3.54
N LEU A 336 8.86 -20.53 4.52
CA LEU A 336 9.77 -20.00 5.54
C LEU A 336 9.48 -20.72 6.88
N PRO A 337 10.32 -21.71 7.25
CA PRO A 337 10.08 -22.53 8.44
C PRO A 337 10.14 -21.73 9.74
N GLY A 338 9.18 -21.98 10.65
CA GLY A 338 9.09 -21.30 11.94
C GLY A 338 8.60 -19.85 11.86
N GLN A 339 8.24 -19.37 10.67
CA GLN A 339 7.80 -17.96 10.50
C GLN A 339 6.28 -17.85 10.56
N ARG A 340 5.82 -16.77 11.19
CA ARG A 340 4.42 -16.37 11.29
C ARG A 340 4.02 -15.49 10.08
N HIS A 341 2.99 -14.68 10.25
CA HIS A 341 2.49 -13.78 9.21
C HIS A 341 3.53 -12.74 8.73
N GLY A 342 4.37 -12.22 9.60
CA GLY A 342 5.62 -11.54 9.25
C GLY A 342 6.77 -12.54 9.20
N PHE A 343 7.81 -12.28 8.41
CA PHE A 343 8.90 -13.25 8.17
C PHE A 343 10.06 -13.15 9.18
N GLY A 344 9.94 -12.26 10.18
CA GLY A 344 10.82 -12.16 11.33
C GLY A 344 12.31 -12.12 10.97
N ASP A 345 13.10 -13.03 11.50
CA ASP A 345 14.53 -13.15 11.24
C ASP A 345 14.87 -13.67 9.83
N MET A 346 13.87 -14.10 9.05
CA MET A 346 14.02 -14.50 7.65
C MET A 346 13.70 -13.37 6.65
N ASP A 347 13.34 -12.17 7.12
CA ASP A 347 13.02 -11.04 6.23
C ASP A 347 14.17 -10.67 5.28
N GLU A 348 15.43 -10.71 5.76
CA GLU A 348 16.58 -10.40 4.91
C GLU A 348 16.81 -11.50 3.86
N TYR A 349 16.65 -12.77 4.22
CA TYR A 349 16.71 -13.88 3.25
C TYR A 349 15.61 -13.75 2.21
N PHE A 350 14.38 -13.49 2.63
CA PHE A 350 13.26 -13.26 1.72
C PHE A 350 13.50 -12.07 0.79
N TYR A 351 14.03 -10.95 1.31
CA TYR A 351 14.35 -9.78 0.49
C TYR A 351 15.27 -10.12 -0.69
N TRP A 352 16.35 -10.84 -0.44
CA TRP A 352 17.27 -11.24 -1.51
C TRP A 352 16.63 -12.22 -2.50
N ARG A 353 15.79 -13.14 -2.03
CA ARG A 353 15.04 -14.03 -2.93
C ARG A 353 14.06 -13.27 -3.81
N MET A 354 13.43 -12.22 -3.29
CA MET A 354 12.55 -11.33 -4.07
C MET A 354 13.36 -10.52 -5.09
N VAL A 355 14.48 -9.94 -4.71
CA VAL A 355 15.40 -9.22 -5.62
C VAL A 355 15.88 -10.14 -6.73
N ASP A 356 16.33 -11.34 -6.38
CA ASP A 356 16.76 -12.36 -7.33
C ASP A 356 15.67 -12.69 -8.35
N PHE A 357 14.46 -12.96 -7.85
CA PHE A 357 13.32 -13.30 -8.69
C PHE A 357 12.97 -12.20 -9.70
N PHE A 358 12.87 -10.96 -9.24
CA PHE A 358 12.60 -9.85 -10.16
C PHE A 358 13.76 -9.57 -11.12
N THR A 359 14.99 -9.74 -10.67
CA THR A 359 16.17 -9.56 -11.53
C THR A 359 16.19 -10.61 -12.64
N ASP A 360 15.92 -11.88 -12.33
CA ASP A 360 15.82 -12.94 -13.33
C ASP A 360 14.77 -12.67 -14.40
N HIS A 361 13.58 -12.31 -13.94
CA HIS A 361 12.42 -12.28 -14.82
C HIS A 361 12.13 -10.92 -15.46
N LEU A 362 12.66 -9.83 -14.91
CA LEU A 362 12.46 -8.49 -15.47
C LEU A 362 13.74 -7.90 -16.09
N LYS A 363 14.94 -8.40 -15.71
CA LYS A 363 16.22 -7.90 -16.26
C LYS A 363 16.97 -8.97 -17.04
N GLY A 364 16.57 -10.25 -16.95
CA GLY A 364 17.26 -11.37 -17.60
C GLY A 364 18.66 -11.63 -17.02
N TRP A 365 18.87 -11.28 -15.77
CA TRP A 365 20.16 -11.43 -15.11
C TRP A 365 20.12 -12.63 -14.16
N HIS A 366 20.83 -13.71 -14.51
CA HIS A 366 20.76 -15.01 -13.82
C HIS A 366 22.01 -15.36 -13.01
N GLU A 367 23.07 -14.56 -13.09
CA GLU A 367 24.30 -14.81 -12.34
C GLU A 367 24.17 -14.31 -10.89
N LYS A 368 24.21 -15.24 -9.92
CA LYS A 368 24.04 -14.95 -8.50
C LYS A 368 24.99 -15.79 -7.65
N PRO A 369 25.50 -15.25 -6.52
CA PRO A 369 26.21 -16.06 -5.55
C PRO A 369 25.25 -17.10 -4.92
N VAL A 370 25.81 -18.25 -4.54
CA VAL A 370 25.03 -19.32 -3.87
C VAL A 370 24.57 -18.87 -2.47
N ASP A 371 25.42 -18.10 -1.80
CA ASP A 371 25.18 -17.68 -0.42
C ASP A 371 24.47 -16.32 -0.36
N ILE A 372 23.43 -16.25 0.45
CA ILE A 372 22.80 -14.99 0.84
C ILE A 372 23.42 -14.53 2.16
N PRO A 373 24.04 -13.33 2.23
CA PRO A 373 24.67 -12.85 3.45
C PRO A 373 23.63 -12.71 4.57
N ARG A 374 23.94 -13.29 5.73
CA ARG A 374 23.19 -13.05 6.97
C ARG A 374 23.73 -11.77 7.62
N ARG A 375 22.85 -10.85 7.92
CA ARG A 375 23.16 -9.66 8.72
C ARG A 375 22.75 -9.86 10.16
#